data_5265d888de8b5c5b9e770ff999e0cb27
#
_entry.id   5265d888de8b5c5b9e770ff999e0cb27
#
_cell.length_a   1.000
_cell.length_b   1.000
_cell.length_c   1.000
_cell.angle_alpha   90.00
_cell.angle_beta   90.00
_cell.angle_gamma   90.00
#
_symmetry.space_group_name_H-M   'P 1'
#
loop_
_entity.id
_entity.type
_entity.pdbx_description
1 polymer ?
#
loop_
_entity_poly.entity_id
_entity_poly.type
_entity_poly.pdbx_seq_one_letter_code
_entity_poly.pdbx_strand_id
1 'polypeptide(L)'
;MFVIEFLKFVADLFHTSHDSVHKIIKQVGLTDESHKKIHQLSKGYKQRVGLASSLIHNPDVLILDEPTTGLDPNQLIEIRKLIRTIGENKTVLLSTHIMQEVEALCDQVIFIQKGKIVREASIKEFGANKESLEEAFRKVTK
;
A
#
# COMPACT_ATOMS: atom_id res chain seq x y z
N MET A 1 14.40 9.62 15.95
CA MET A 1 14.82 9.82 14.55
C MET A 1 13.76 10.65 13.87
N PHE A 2 14.15 11.67 13.13
CA PHE A 2 13.25 12.46 12.28
C PHE A 2 12.91 11.71 10.99
N VAL A 3 11.77 12.05 10.37
CA VAL A 3 11.33 11.39 9.11
C VAL A 3 12.40 11.49 8.03
N ILE A 4 12.93 12.70 7.80
CA ILE A 4 13.94 12.93 6.77
C ILE A 4 15.25 12.17 7.04
N GLU A 5 15.67 12.06 8.32
CA GLU A 5 16.85 11.29 8.72
C GLU A 5 16.65 9.79 8.42
N PHE A 6 15.49 9.26 8.79
CA PHE A 6 15.15 7.88 8.52
C PHE A 6 15.17 7.55 7.02
N LEU A 7 14.55 8.41 6.21
CA LEU A 7 14.50 8.19 4.76
C LEU A 7 15.87 8.36 4.10
N LYS A 8 16.74 9.27 4.60
CA LYS A 8 18.14 9.36 4.14
C LYS A 8 18.91 8.09 4.50
N PHE A 9 18.75 7.59 5.71
CA PHE A 9 19.37 6.33 6.13
C PHE A 9 18.94 5.15 5.21
N VAL A 10 17.65 5.08 4.88
CA VAL A 10 17.15 4.05 3.93
C VAL A 10 17.76 4.26 2.53
N ALA A 11 17.86 5.50 2.05
CA ALA A 11 18.50 5.80 0.77
C ALA A 11 19.96 5.34 0.73
N ASP A 12 20.70 5.55 1.81
CA ASP A 12 22.10 5.11 1.94
C ASP A 12 22.20 3.57 1.91
N LEU A 13 21.29 2.85 2.55
CA LEU A 13 21.24 1.38 2.53
C LEU A 13 21.04 0.82 1.11
N PHE A 14 20.24 1.50 0.29
CA PHE A 14 19.98 1.11 -1.09
C PHE A 14 20.91 1.80 -2.10
N HIS A 15 21.93 2.53 -1.63
CA HIS A 15 22.87 3.28 -2.48
C HIS A 15 22.17 4.25 -3.47
N THR A 16 21.07 4.85 -3.05
CA THR A 16 20.30 5.83 -3.81
C THR A 16 20.66 7.26 -3.41
N SER A 17 20.54 8.19 -4.34
CA SER A 17 20.80 9.61 -4.08
C SER A 17 19.81 10.19 -3.06
N HIS A 18 20.27 11.11 -2.20
CA HIS A 18 19.43 11.89 -1.28
C HIS A 18 18.42 12.79 -2.00
N ASP A 19 18.61 13.08 -3.28
CA ASP A 19 17.59 13.76 -4.10
C ASP A 19 16.31 12.91 -4.23
N SER A 20 16.44 11.58 -4.23
CA SER A 20 15.31 10.66 -4.21
C SER A 20 14.45 10.83 -2.96
N VAL A 21 15.07 11.13 -1.82
CA VAL A 21 14.37 11.34 -0.55
C VAL A 21 13.39 12.52 -0.65
N HIS A 22 13.83 13.65 -1.20
CA HIS A 22 12.96 14.83 -1.34
C HIS A 22 11.81 14.58 -2.33
N LYS A 23 12.08 13.86 -3.42
CA LYS A 23 11.04 13.47 -4.39
C LYS A 23 9.99 12.58 -3.75
N ILE A 24 10.40 11.55 -3.01
CA ILE A 24 9.50 10.62 -2.36
C ILE A 24 8.70 11.30 -1.24
N ILE A 25 9.32 12.14 -0.40
CA ILE A 25 8.63 12.92 0.63
C ILE A 25 7.46 13.70 0.03
N LYS A 26 7.69 14.37 -1.11
CA LYS A 26 6.65 15.11 -1.83
C LYS A 26 5.58 14.17 -2.39
N GLN A 27 5.98 13.06 -3.03
CA GLN A 27 5.08 12.10 -3.65
C GLN A 27 4.10 11.47 -2.65
N VAL A 28 4.57 11.14 -1.44
CA VAL A 28 3.73 10.52 -0.42
C VAL A 28 3.04 11.54 0.51
N GLY A 29 3.19 12.84 0.25
CA GLY A 29 2.56 13.90 1.04
C GLY A 29 3.10 14.03 2.47
N LEU A 30 4.43 13.95 2.64
CA LEU A 30 5.13 14.08 3.92
C LEU A 30 5.90 15.40 4.06
N THR A 31 5.70 16.37 3.17
CA THR A 31 6.49 17.61 3.13
C THR A 31 6.47 18.33 4.47
N ASP A 32 5.28 18.58 5.04
CA ASP A 32 5.11 19.31 6.30
C ASP A 32 5.50 18.49 7.53
N GLU A 33 5.55 17.16 7.38
CA GLU A 33 5.86 16.22 8.45
C GLU A 33 7.34 15.77 8.47
N SER A 34 8.10 16.13 7.43
CA SER A 34 9.47 15.63 7.21
C SER A 34 10.45 15.95 8.34
N HIS A 35 10.23 17.05 9.05
CA HIS A 35 11.06 17.52 10.18
C HIS A 35 10.55 17.07 11.56
N LYS A 36 9.45 16.30 11.62
CA LYS A 36 8.94 15.73 12.87
C LYS A 36 9.59 14.39 13.16
N LYS A 37 9.63 14.03 14.45
CA LYS A 37 10.04 12.68 14.86
C LYS A 37 8.96 11.68 14.52
N ILE A 38 9.33 10.49 14.03
CA ILE A 38 8.39 9.46 13.57
C ILE A 38 7.37 9.08 14.66
N HIS A 39 7.76 9.04 15.95
CA HIS A 39 6.84 8.71 17.03
C HIS A 39 5.73 9.75 17.24
N GLN A 40 5.94 11.01 16.80
CA GLN A 40 4.97 12.11 16.92
C GLN A 40 3.91 12.09 15.82
N LEU A 41 4.10 11.27 14.79
CA LEU A 41 3.19 11.19 13.64
C LEU A 41 1.91 10.43 13.99
N SER A 42 0.81 10.81 13.35
CA SER A 42 -0.41 9.99 13.32
C SER A 42 -0.14 8.64 12.65
N LYS A 43 -1.05 7.68 12.82
CA LYS A 43 -0.93 6.36 12.20
C LYS A 43 -0.84 6.46 10.66
N GLY A 44 -1.66 7.31 10.04
CA GLY A 44 -1.64 7.52 8.59
C GLY A 44 -0.33 8.11 8.09
N TYR A 45 0.26 9.05 8.79
CA TYR A 45 1.57 9.58 8.44
C TYR A 45 2.70 8.55 8.65
N LYS A 46 2.63 7.70 9.68
CA LYS A 46 3.56 6.57 9.85
C LYS A 46 3.46 5.57 8.69
N GLN A 47 2.24 5.30 8.23
CA GLN A 47 1.99 4.47 7.03
C GLN A 47 2.65 5.06 5.79
N ARG A 48 2.53 6.39 5.58
CA ARG A 48 3.22 7.10 4.49
C ARG A 48 4.74 7.05 4.59
N VAL A 49 5.30 7.10 5.80
CA VAL A 49 6.75 6.91 6.02
C VAL A 49 7.19 5.51 5.62
N GLY A 50 6.43 4.48 6.00
CA GLY A 50 6.67 3.10 5.59
C GLY A 50 6.63 2.95 4.06
N LEU A 51 5.60 3.52 3.42
CA LEU A 51 5.47 3.52 1.96
C LEU A 51 6.61 4.28 1.28
N ALA A 52 7.02 5.44 1.82
CA ALA A 52 8.16 6.19 1.32
C ALA A 52 9.45 5.36 1.37
N SER A 53 9.69 4.66 2.47
CA SER A 53 10.89 3.83 2.63
C SER A 53 10.95 2.67 1.63
N SER A 54 9.81 2.07 1.30
CA SER A 54 9.75 1.00 0.30
C SER A 54 9.83 1.49 -1.15
N LEU A 55 9.61 2.78 -1.41
CA LEU A 55 9.67 3.37 -2.74
C LEU A 55 11.01 4.05 -3.07
N ILE A 56 11.86 4.31 -2.08
CA ILE A 56 13.03 5.17 -2.22
C ILE A 56 14.04 4.66 -3.26
N HIS A 57 14.15 3.34 -3.40
CA HIS A 57 15.02 2.65 -4.36
C HIS A 57 14.32 2.35 -5.69
N ASN A 58 13.13 2.92 -5.91
CA ASN A 58 12.32 2.80 -7.13
C ASN A 58 12.08 1.35 -7.60
N PRO A 59 11.53 0.45 -6.76
CA PRO A 59 11.30 -0.95 -7.12
C PRO A 59 10.25 -1.08 -8.23
N ASP A 60 10.35 -2.13 -9.05
CA ASP A 60 9.32 -2.48 -10.04
C ASP A 60 8.11 -3.16 -9.39
N VAL A 61 8.34 -3.85 -8.29
CA VAL A 61 7.32 -4.57 -7.51
C VAL A 61 7.29 -4.04 -6.09
N LEU A 62 6.11 -3.65 -5.63
CA LEU A 62 5.84 -3.18 -4.27
C LEU A 62 4.94 -4.18 -3.54
N ILE A 63 5.37 -4.65 -2.37
CA ILE A 63 4.59 -5.56 -1.53
C ILE A 63 4.14 -4.78 -0.28
N LEU A 64 2.82 -4.76 -0.05
CA LEU A 64 2.19 -4.04 1.05
C LEU A 64 1.37 -5.01 1.90
N ASP A 65 1.65 -5.06 3.18
CA ASP A 65 0.90 -5.88 4.14
C ASP A 65 -0.06 -4.98 4.94
N GLU A 66 -1.38 -5.23 4.77
CA GLU A 66 -2.46 -4.50 5.44
C GLU A 66 -2.31 -2.96 5.39
N PRO A 67 -2.07 -2.34 4.21
CA PRO A 67 -1.64 -0.94 4.12
C PRO A 67 -2.68 0.09 4.60
N THR A 68 -3.93 -0.33 4.76
CA THR A 68 -5.07 0.53 5.11
C THR A 68 -5.61 0.31 6.50
N THR A 69 -5.12 -0.72 7.20
CA THR A 69 -5.66 -1.14 8.49
C THR A 69 -5.50 -0.07 9.58
N GLY A 70 -6.65 0.29 10.19
CA GLY A 70 -6.73 1.21 11.34
C GLY A 70 -6.48 2.67 10.99
N LEU A 71 -6.71 3.06 9.74
CA LEU A 71 -6.79 4.44 9.29
C LEU A 71 -8.21 4.98 9.48
N ASP A 72 -8.33 6.27 9.75
CA ASP A 72 -9.61 6.95 9.69
C ASP A 72 -10.10 7.11 8.23
N PRO A 73 -11.40 7.40 7.99
CA PRO A 73 -11.95 7.46 6.64
C PRO A 73 -11.23 8.43 5.68
N ASN A 74 -10.76 9.57 6.17
CA ASN A 74 -10.07 10.56 5.35
C ASN A 74 -8.68 10.06 4.96
N GLN A 75 -7.92 9.55 5.93
CA GLN A 75 -6.61 8.93 5.70
C GLN A 75 -6.70 7.73 4.74
N LEU A 76 -7.78 6.94 4.87
CA LEU A 76 -8.05 5.79 4.00
C LEU A 76 -8.17 6.22 2.53
N ILE A 77 -8.98 7.25 2.25
CA ILE A 77 -9.15 7.79 0.89
C ILE A 77 -7.82 8.25 0.31
N GLU A 78 -7.02 8.95 1.10
CA GLU A 78 -5.72 9.47 0.65
C GLU A 78 -4.70 8.36 0.38
N ILE A 79 -4.61 7.34 1.25
CA ILE A 79 -3.71 6.20 1.05
C ILE A 79 -4.14 5.36 -0.16
N ARG A 80 -5.44 5.12 -0.36
CA ARG A 80 -5.96 4.44 -1.56
C ARG A 80 -5.54 5.17 -2.83
N LYS A 81 -5.73 6.49 -2.88
CA LYS A 81 -5.32 7.31 -4.02
C LYS A 81 -3.82 7.20 -4.28
N LEU A 82 -3.01 7.26 -3.22
CA LEU A 82 -1.56 7.14 -3.32
C LEU A 82 -1.13 5.76 -3.87
N ILE A 83 -1.68 4.66 -3.34
CA ILE A 83 -1.40 3.30 -3.81
C ILE A 83 -1.81 3.13 -5.28
N ARG A 84 -2.97 3.65 -5.69
CA ARG A 84 -3.41 3.64 -7.09
C ARG A 84 -2.44 4.37 -8.00
N THR A 85 -2.02 5.58 -7.65
CA THR A 85 -1.06 6.36 -8.43
C THR A 85 0.30 5.63 -8.57
N ILE A 86 0.76 4.95 -7.52
CA ILE A 86 1.97 4.14 -7.58
C ILE A 86 1.77 2.96 -8.54
N GLY A 87 0.61 2.31 -8.48
CA GLY A 87 0.26 1.14 -9.31
C GLY A 87 0.15 1.45 -10.81
N GLU A 88 0.02 2.70 -11.22
CA GLU A 88 0.02 3.07 -12.65
C GLU A 88 1.33 2.70 -13.36
N ASN A 89 2.44 2.66 -12.64
CA ASN A 89 3.77 2.42 -13.21
C ASN A 89 4.53 1.27 -12.53
N LYS A 90 3.89 0.55 -11.61
CA LYS A 90 4.51 -0.53 -10.81
C LYS A 90 3.53 -1.66 -10.58
N THR A 91 4.06 -2.86 -10.40
CA THR A 91 3.26 -3.97 -9.88
C THR A 91 3.10 -3.81 -8.37
N VAL A 92 1.86 -3.73 -7.89
CA VAL A 92 1.58 -3.66 -6.45
C VAL A 92 0.88 -4.95 -6.02
N LEU A 93 1.51 -5.68 -5.10
CA LEU A 93 0.92 -6.81 -4.41
C LEU A 93 0.53 -6.35 -3.00
N LEU A 94 -0.74 -6.42 -2.65
CA LEU A 94 -1.18 -6.08 -1.30
C LEU A 94 -1.91 -7.25 -0.65
N SER A 95 -1.67 -7.47 0.64
CA SER A 95 -2.48 -8.36 1.46
C SER A 95 -3.54 -7.54 2.20
N THR A 96 -4.75 -8.06 2.28
CA THR A 96 -5.83 -7.49 3.08
C THR A 96 -6.92 -8.51 3.35
N HIS A 97 -7.62 -8.35 4.46
CA HIS A 97 -8.84 -9.10 4.78
C HIS A 97 -10.12 -8.28 4.53
N ILE A 98 -9.99 -7.07 4.00
CA ILE A 98 -11.09 -6.13 3.77
C ILE A 98 -11.46 -6.16 2.28
N MET A 99 -12.61 -6.78 1.93
CA MET A 99 -13.02 -6.94 0.53
C MET A 99 -13.23 -5.61 -0.21
N GLN A 100 -13.70 -4.58 0.49
CA GLN A 100 -13.85 -3.22 -0.06
C GLN A 100 -12.50 -2.61 -0.49
N GLU A 101 -11.39 -2.99 0.15
CA GLU A 101 -10.05 -2.57 -0.29
C GLU A 101 -9.64 -3.26 -1.59
N VAL A 102 -9.96 -4.54 -1.70
CA VAL A 102 -9.70 -5.32 -2.91
C VAL A 102 -10.45 -4.71 -4.10
N GLU A 103 -11.75 -4.42 -3.94
CA GLU A 103 -12.57 -3.77 -4.97
C GLU A 103 -12.06 -2.38 -5.35
N ALA A 104 -11.58 -1.61 -4.35
CA ALA A 104 -11.13 -0.24 -4.56
C ALA A 104 -9.73 -0.15 -5.19
N LEU A 105 -8.84 -1.12 -4.94
CA LEU A 105 -7.42 -1.01 -5.25
C LEU A 105 -6.90 -2.00 -6.28
N CYS A 106 -7.53 -3.18 -6.41
CA CYS A 106 -6.97 -4.29 -7.16
C CYS A 106 -7.62 -4.46 -8.53
N ASP A 107 -6.85 -4.99 -9.47
CA ASP A 107 -7.34 -5.47 -10.77
C ASP A 107 -7.55 -6.99 -10.75
N GLN A 108 -6.77 -7.68 -9.91
CA GLN A 108 -6.81 -9.13 -9.71
C GLN A 108 -6.83 -9.46 -8.21
N VAL A 109 -7.40 -10.60 -7.87
CA VAL A 109 -7.46 -11.12 -6.51
C VAL A 109 -7.02 -12.58 -6.47
N ILE A 110 -6.26 -12.91 -5.42
CA ILE A 110 -5.82 -14.27 -5.11
C ILE A 110 -6.37 -14.61 -3.72
N PHE A 111 -7.23 -15.62 -3.65
CA PHE A 111 -7.73 -16.14 -2.38
C PHE A 111 -6.80 -17.21 -1.84
N ILE A 112 -6.36 -17.03 -0.60
CA ILE A 112 -5.46 -17.96 0.09
C ILE A 112 -6.19 -18.56 1.30
N GLN A 113 -6.15 -19.89 1.43
CA GLN A 113 -6.67 -20.61 2.58
C GLN A 113 -5.69 -21.69 3.01
N LYS A 114 -5.36 -21.74 4.30
CA LYS A 114 -4.42 -22.71 4.89
C LYS A 114 -3.09 -22.81 4.10
N GLY A 115 -2.56 -21.66 3.66
CA GLY A 115 -1.30 -21.59 2.91
C GLY A 115 -1.37 -22.03 1.45
N LYS A 116 -2.56 -22.25 0.90
CA LYS A 116 -2.78 -22.64 -0.51
C LYS A 116 -3.60 -21.61 -1.26
N ILE A 117 -3.26 -21.37 -2.50
CA ILE A 117 -4.10 -20.60 -3.42
C ILE A 117 -5.32 -21.45 -3.75
N VAL A 118 -6.52 -20.93 -3.44
CA VAL A 118 -7.79 -21.64 -3.68
C VAL A 118 -8.57 -21.07 -4.87
N ARG A 119 -8.34 -19.80 -5.19
CA ARG A 119 -8.90 -19.13 -6.38
C ARG A 119 -8.07 -17.93 -6.78
N GLU A 120 -7.96 -17.69 -8.06
CA GLU A 120 -7.43 -16.49 -8.68
C GLU A 120 -8.43 -15.98 -9.71
N ALA A 121 -8.71 -14.67 -9.73
CA ALA A 121 -9.68 -14.09 -10.67
C ALA A 121 -9.45 -12.58 -10.84
N SER A 122 -9.91 -12.04 -11.97
CA SER A 122 -10.01 -10.61 -12.19
C SER A 122 -11.19 -10.03 -11.41
N ILE A 123 -11.05 -8.82 -10.87
CA ILE A 123 -12.15 -8.09 -10.21
C ILE A 123 -13.34 -7.90 -11.16
N LYS A 124 -13.09 -7.73 -12.45
CA LYS A 124 -14.14 -7.58 -13.46
C LYS A 124 -15.05 -8.81 -13.60
N GLU A 125 -14.53 -10.02 -13.33
CA GLU A 125 -15.30 -11.26 -13.40
C GLU A 125 -16.40 -11.31 -12.35
N PHE A 126 -16.17 -10.77 -11.16
CA PHE A 126 -17.18 -10.72 -10.08
C PHE A 126 -18.33 -9.80 -10.45
N GLY A 127 -18.05 -8.62 -11.02
CA GLY A 127 -19.10 -7.71 -11.52
C GLY A 127 -19.94 -8.31 -12.65
N ALA A 128 -19.29 -9.02 -13.58
CA ALA A 128 -19.98 -9.70 -14.71
C ALA A 128 -20.91 -10.83 -14.24
N ASN A 129 -20.50 -11.58 -13.21
CA ASN A 129 -21.23 -12.73 -12.67
C ASN A 129 -22.24 -12.35 -11.58
N LYS A 130 -22.38 -11.06 -11.22
CA LYS A 130 -23.19 -10.57 -10.09
C LYS A 130 -22.85 -11.26 -8.74
N GLU A 131 -21.66 -11.81 -8.62
CA GLU A 131 -21.13 -12.42 -7.39
C GLU A 131 -20.32 -11.37 -6.63
N SER A 132 -20.60 -11.14 -5.34
CA SER A 132 -19.76 -10.28 -4.53
C SER A 132 -18.46 -10.99 -4.14
N LEU A 133 -17.38 -10.22 -3.91
CA LEU A 133 -16.11 -10.79 -3.41
C LEU A 133 -16.29 -11.53 -2.08
N GLU A 134 -17.17 -11.03 -1.20
CA GLU A 134 -17.50 -11.69 0.07
C GLU A 134 -18.17 -13.03 -0.12
N GLU A 135 -19.12 -13.16 -1.07
CA GLU A 135 -19.75 -14.44 -1.42
C GLU A 135 -18.75 -15.42 -2.02
N ALA A 136 -17.90 -14.95 -2.93
CA ALA A 136 -16.83 -15.75 -3.51
C ALA A 136 -15.86 -16.25 -2.43
N PHE A 137 -15.42 -15.38 -1.53
CA PHE A 137 -14.57 -15.75 -0.42
C PHE A 137 -15.21 -16.80 0.49
N ARG A 138 -16.49 -16.63 0.85
CA ARG A 138 -17.22 -17.61 1.68
C ARG A 138 -17.35 -18.99 1.00
N LYS A 139 -17.50 -19.04 -0.32
CA LYS A 139 -17.59 -20.31 -1.06
C LYS A 139 -16.28 -21.10 -1.07
N VAL A 140 -15.15 -20.40 -1.15
CA VAL A 140 -13.83 -21.06 -1.25
C VAL A 140 -13.20 -21.32 0.12
N THR A 141 -13.74 -20.73 1.22
CA THR A 141 -13.21 -20.88 2.59
C THR A 141 -14.07 -21.75 3.51
N LYS A 142 -15.11 -22.40 2.99
CA LYS A 142 -15.94 -23.38 3.72
C LYS A 142 -15.27 -24.74 3.88
#